data_3d2b64a4bc6dfa3fd74ca38e0ccc285b
#
_entry.id   3d2b64a4bc6dfa3fd74ca38e0ccc285b
#
_cell.length_a   1.000
_cell.length_b   1.000
_cell.length_c   1.000
_cell.angle_alpha   90.00
_cell.angle_beta   90.00
_cell.angle_gamma   90.00
#
_symmetry.space_group_name_H-M   'P 1'
#
loop_
_entity.id
_entity.type
_entity.pdbx_description
1 polymer ?
#
loop_
_entity_poly.entity_id
_entity_poly.type
_entity_poly.pdbx_seq_one_letter_code
_entity_poly.pdbx_strand_id
1 'polypeptide(L)'
;DLMADVLKSFLKELSTTDVFHEVAQETPLVKNLIENGYTGRKGKGGFYRVNKKDGKKVLEVINLTTEDYLPSRKIDLNIDEKIDLKKLVSRNDKYGKYAWSVISKIILYASSLIPSVTKDYNNIDEAMRLGFNWIKGPFEMLEELGVKFFVEKDGQLKTNEFIKKLYDKKTDTFYRKRQIYTNLETLGKVKQLAKINKDNKSAIIYEHKNYKIVEFNTKANTLDHDSMDALKKASDQNMIIINESMQFSAGVNLNYVMNFAKEKNWKAIERFVHHFQMTCKQLKYSNSLVISAPSGLTLGGGKEVCLQSDYVVAHTNITMGLVETLVGLIPAGGGTKEMLWRWMQTQEAKKDPDFAPQKVFDIIGYGKTVSSPIEALPLKFLLDKDKSIMNRDKLLSVSQNLINEKKDGYKPPKKPIFKLSGGQARDKMFKTLENLFREKKILEHGMEVGKKLAFVLSGGNTTLDKELSE
;
A
#
# COMPACT_ATOMS: atom_id res chain seq x y z
N ASP A 1 0.74 -26.75 -4.57
CA ASP A 1 2.13 -26.91 -4.93
C ASP A 1 3.07 -26.36 -3.86
N LEU A 2 3.37 -25.07 -3.85
CA LEU A 2 4.36 -24.46 -2.95
C LEU A 2 4.18 -24.88 -1.48
N MET A 3 2.97 -24.87 -0.97
CA MET A 3 2.69 -25.28 0.43
C MET A 3 3.06 -26.77 0.66
N ALA A 4 2.74 -27.64 -0.29
CA ALA A 4 3.10 -29.05 -0.20
C ALA A 4 4.62 -29.26 -0.29
N ASP A 5 5.31 -28.50 -1.15
CA ASP A 5 6.76 -28.58 -1.29
C ASP A 5 7.48 -28.08 -0.02
N VAL A 6 6.98 -26.99 0.58
CA VAL A 6 7.49 -26.47 1.87
C VAL A 6 7.26 -27.49 2.98
N LEU A 7 6.09 -28.11 3.06
CA LEU A 7 5.79 -29.17 4.04
C LEU A 7 6.74 -30.35 3.90
N LYS A 8 6.96 -30.84 2.68
CA LYS A 8 7.92 -31.92 2.39
C LYS A 8 9.34 -31.55 2.76
N SER A 9 9.75 -30.31 2.48
CA SER A 9 11.06 -29.80 2.85
C SER A 9 11.26 -29.80 4.37
N PHE A 10 10.27 -29.31 5.13
CA PHE A 10 10.36 -29.34 6.60
C PHE A 10 10.38 -30.75 7.18
N LEU A 11 9.53 -31.65 6.65
CA LEU A 11 9.52 -33.06 7.07
C LEU A 11 10.87 -33.76 6.84
N LYS A 12 11.61 -33.34 5.81
CA LYS A 12 12.92 -33.89 5.46
C LYS A 12 14.05 -33.28 6.29
N GLU A 13 14.04 -31.97 6.51
CA GLU A 13 15.19 -31.22 7.05
C GLU A 13 15.13 -31.02 8.58
N LEU A 14 13.92 -31.04 9.18
CA LEU A 14 13.78 -30.94 10.64
C LEU A 14 14.19 -32.25 11.33
N SER A 15 14.72 -32.13 12.56
CA SER A 15 15.00 -33.29 13.40
C SER A 15 13.77 -34.19 13.53
N THR A 16 13.97 -35.52 13.50
CA THR A 16 12.90 -36.49 13.72
C THR A 16 12.20 -36.36 15.08
N THR A 17 12.82 -35.67 16.03
CA THR A 17 12.26 -35.36 17.36
C THR A 17 11.51 -34.04 17.40
N ASP A 18 11.46 -33.30 16.27
CA ASP A 18 10.76 -32.04 16.21
C ASP A 18 9.23 -32.27 16.26
N VAL A 19 8.54 -31.52 17.12
CA VAL A 19 7.08 -31.59 17.31
C VAL A 19 6.31 -31.31 16.01
N PHE A 20 6.95 -30.66 15.04
CA PHE A 20 6.36 -30.43 13.72
C PHE A 20 5.91 -31.74 13.04
N HIS A 21 6.65 -32.84 13.25
CA HIS A 21 6.30 -34.15 12.68
C HIS A 21 4.96 -34.70 13.20
N GLU A 22 4.53 -34.30 14.41
CA GLU A 22 3.23 -34.73 14.97
C GLU A 22 2.03 -34.07 14.29
N VAL A 23 2.23 -32.87 13.73
CA VAL A 23 1.13 -32.06 13.15
C VAL A 23 1.20 -31.99 11.63
N ALA A 24 2.36 -32.28 11.04
CA ALA A 24 2.60 -32.22 9.61
C ALA A 24 2.17 -33.52 8.92
N GLN A 25 0.88 -33.63 8.60
CA GLN A 25 0.34 -34.77 7.87
C GLN A 25 -0.03 -34.36 6.44
N GLU A 26 0.36 -35.21 5.47
CA GLU A 26 -0.16 -35.04 4.11
C GLU A 26 -1.68 -35.34 4.11
N THR A 27 -2.43 -34.36 3.65
CA THR A 27 -3.89 -34.50 3.56
C THR A 27 -4.25 -35.04 2.17
N PRO A 28 -4.94 -36.19 2.06
CA PRO A 28 -5.33 -36.75 0.76
C PRO A 28 -6.05 -35.75 -0.14
N LEU A 29 -6.94 -34.93 0.42
CA LEU A 29 -7.64 -33.87 -0.29
C LEU A 29 -6.67 -32.90 -0.97
N VAL A 30 -5.59 -32.46 -0.28
CA VAL A 30 -4.61 -31.53 -0.86
C VAL A 30 -3.87 -32.18 -2.01
N LYS A 31 -3.50 -33.45 -1.88
CA LYS A 31 -2.87 -34.23 -2.95
C LYS A 31 -3.78 -34.34 -4.17
N ASN A 32 -5.05 -34.72 -3.95
CA ASN A 32 -6.06 -34.81 -5.00
C ASN A 32 -6.29 -33.46 -5.72
N LEU A 33 -6.37 -32.36 -4.97
CA LEU A 33 -6.48 -31.01 -5.55
C LEU A 33 -5.30 -30.68 -6.47
N ILE A 34 -4.06 -30.94 -6.04
CA ILE A 34 -2.85 -30.68 -6.81
C ILE A 34 -2.83 -31.52 -8.10
N GLU A 35 -3.09 -32.82 -8.00
CA GLU A 35 -3.13 -33.76 -9.14
C GLU A 35 -4.18 -33.35 -10.19
N ASN A 36 -5.29 -32.72 -9.75
CA ASN A 36 -6.35 -32.24 -10.64
C ASN A 36 -6.11 -30.77 -11.13
N GLY A 37 -4.95 -30.18 -10.81
CA GLY A 37 -4.56 -28.83 -11.27
C GLY A 37 -5.17 -27.69 -10.46
N TYR A 38 -5.72 -27.97 -9.27
CA TYR A 38 -6.20 -26.94 -8.32
C TYR A 38 -5.05 -26.48 -7.42
N THR A 39 -4.09 -25.75 -8.01
CA THR A 39 -2.84 -25.34 -7.37
C THR A 39 -2.86 -23.91 -6.81
N GLY A 40 -4.01 -23.27 -6.81
CA GLY A 40 -4.22 -21.91 -6.33
C GLY A 40 -4.62 -20.93 -7.43
N ARG A 41 -4.44 -19.64 -7.21
CA ARG A 41 -4.89 -18.55 -8.12
C ARG A 41 -4.30 -18.62 -9.54
N LYS A 42 -3.14 -19.21 -9.70
CA LYS A 42 -2.48 -19.39 -11.00
C LYS A 42 -2.94 -20.67 -11.73
N GLY A 43 -3.65 -21.56 -11.05
CA GLY A 43 -4.25 -22.78 -11.62
C GLY A 43 -5.77 -22.67 -11.73
N LYS A 44 -6.45 -23.82 -11.67
CA LYS A 44 -7.92 -23.89 -11.73
C LYS A 44 -8.63 -23.33 -10.48
N GLY A 45 -7.91 -22.96 -9.44
CA GLY A 45 -8.36 -22.60 -8.10
C GLY A 45 -7.64 -23.41 -7.03
N GLY A 46 -8.20 -23.53 -5.85
CA GLY A 46 -7.72 -24.33 -4.73
C GLY A 46 -8.91 -24.67 -3.84
N PHE A 47 -8.81 -24.47 -2.52
CA PHE A 47 -9.98 -24.58 -1.63
C PHE A 47 -11.12 -23.64 -2.04
N TYR A 48 -10.78 -22.53 -2.71
CA TYR A 48 -11.70 -21.60 -3.35
C TYR A 48 -11.40 -21.53 -4.84
N ARG A 49 -12.45 -21.39 -5.66
CA ARG A 49 -12.33 -21.11 -7.08
C ARG A 49 -13.37 -20.09 -7.53
N VAL A 50 -13.07 -19.38 -8.62
CA VAL A 50 -14.05 -18.50 -9.27
C VAL A 50 -14.60 -19.23 -10.49
N ASN A 51 -15.88 -19.52 -10.48
CA ASN A 51 -16.61 -20.10 -11.60
C ASN A 51 -17.43 -19.03 -12.33
N LYS A 52 -17.75 -19.27 -13.60
CA LYS A 52 -18.67 -18.42 -14.38
C LYS A 52 -19.97 -19.19 -14.58
N LYS A 53 -21.07 -18.74 -13.97
CA LYS A 53 -22.43 -19.26 -14.19
C LYS A 53 -23.28 -18.13 -14.76
N ASP A 54 -23.93 -18.35 -15.90
CA ASP A 54 -24.79 -17.37 -16.58
C ASP A 54 -24.09 -16.00 -16.78
N GLY A 55 -22.82 -16.01 -17.16
CA GLY A 55 -22.00 -14.81 -17.37
C GLY A 55 -21.55 -14.08 -16.10
N LYS A 56 -22.00 -14.52 -14.91
CA LYS A 56 -21.62 -13.93 -13.62
C LYS A 56 -20.51 -14.75 -12.95
N LYS A 57 -19.58 -14.04 -12.30
CA LYS A 57 -18.54 -14.65 -11.48
C LYS A 57 -19.13 -15.13 -10.16
N VAL A 58 -19.04 -16.42 -9.87
CA VAL A 58 -19.46 -17.03 -8.60
C VAL A 58 -18.22 -17.56 -7.89
N LEU A 59 -18.02 -17.10 -6.66
CA LEU A 59 -16.99 -17.68 -5.78
C LEU A 59 -17.53 -18.99 -5.22
N GLU A 60 -16.81 -20.08 -5.41
CA GLU A 60 -17.12 -21.39 -4.88
C GLU A 60 -16.06 -21.83 -3.87
N VAL A 61 -16.47 -22.63 -2.90
CA VAL A 61 -15.62 -23.25 -1.88
C VAL A 61 -15.82 -24.76 -1.90
N ILE A 62 -14.74 -25.52 -1.73
CA ILE A 62 -14.80 -26.97 -1.67
C ILE A 62 -15.45 -27.45 -0.35
N ASN A 63 -16.36 -28.39 -0.43
CA ASN A 63 -16.84 -29.11 0.74
C ASN A 63 -15.79 -30.15 1.14
N LEU A 64 -15.27 -30.08 2.35
CA LEU A 64 -14.18 -30.94 2.83
C LEU A 64 -14.56 -32.41 3.00
N THR A 65 -15.87 -32.74 2.99
CA THR A 65 -16.39 -34.11 3.14
C THR A 65 -16.71 -34.73 1.80
N THR A 66 -17.37 -33.96 0.89
CA THR A 66 -17.81 -34.50 -0.41
C THR A 66 -16.85 -34.18 -1.54
N GLU A 67 -15.89 -33.29 -1.30
CA GLU A 67 -14.94 -32.75 -2.28
C GLU A 67 -15.59 -31.96 -3.44
N ASP A 68 -16.90 -31.68 -3.35
CA ASP A 68 -17.65 -30.90 -4.33
C ASP A 68 -17.48 -29.40 -4.08
N TYR A 69 -17.51 -28.60 -5.16
CA TYR A 69 -17.52 -27.15 -5.06
C TYR A 69 -18.93 -26.59 -4.94
N LEU A 70 -19.18 -25.87 -3.88
CA LEU A 70 -20.45 -25.21 -3.59
C LEU A 70 -20.27 -23.68 -3.60
N PRO A 71 -21.34 -22.90 -3.94
CA PRO A 71 -21.29 -21.46 -3.84
C PRO A 71 -20.86 -21.02 -2.43
N SER A 72 -19.83 -20.18 -2.35
CA SER A 72 -19.34 -19.64 -1.07
C SER A 72 -20.42 -18.75 -0.45
N ARG A 73 -20.73 -18.99 0.81
CA ARG A 73 -21.69 -18.22 1.59
C ARG A 73 -20.92 -17.43 2.64
N LYS A 74 -21.28 -16.16 2.83
CA LYS A 74 -20.80 -15.38 3.96
C LYS A 74 -21.49 -15.93 5.22
N ILE A 75 -20.70 -16.48 6.12
CA ILE A 75 -21.20 -17.00 7.40
C ILE A 75 -21.00 -15.89 8.42
N ASP A 76 -22.06 -15.55 9.15
CA ASP A 76 -21.94 -14.74 10.35
C ASP A 76 -21.45 -15.65 11.48
N LEU A 77 -20.26 -15.35 11.99
CA LEU A 77 -19.65 -16.11 13.07
C LEU A 77 -20.18 -15.70 14.45
N ASN A 78 -20.99 -14.64 14.52
CA ASN A 78 -21.41 -14.02 15.78
C ASN A 78 -20.22 -13.77 16.73
N ILE A 79 -19.10 -13.33 16.13
CA ILE A 79 -17.88 -12.96 16.84
C ILE A 79 -17.70 -11.48 16.64
N ASP A 80 -17.62 -10.73 17.74
CA ASP A 80 -17.24 -9.32 17.71
C ASP A 80 -15.81 -9.20 17.16
N GLU A 81 -15.60 -8.36 16.14
CA GLU A 81 -14.27 -8.10 15.57
C GLU A 81 -13.26 -7.57 16.60
N LYS A 82 -13.74 -7.02 17.71
CA LYS A 82 -12.94 -6.50 18.83
C LYS A 82 -12.84 -7.47 20.02
N ILE A 83 -13.28 -8.72 19.87
CA ILE A 83 -13.17 -9.71 20.94
C ILE A 83 -11.70 -9.88 21.35
N ASP A 84 -11.40 -9.80 22.65
CA ASP A 84 -10.06 -10.11 23.13
C ASP A 84 -9.76 -11.62 22.99
N LEU A 85 -8.49 -11.95 22.89
CA LEU A 85 -8.03 -13.31 22.63
C LEU A 85 -8.50 -14.29 23.72
N LYS A 86 -8.47 -13.86 24.98
CA LYS A 86 -8.87 -14.70 26.13
C LYS A 86 -10.36 -15.05 26.09
N LYS A 87 -11.21 -14.09 25.72
CA LYS A 87 -12.64 -14.33 25.52
C LYS A 87 -12.89 -15.26 24.34
N LEU A 88 -12.17 -15.06 23.23
CA LEU A 88 -12.31 -15.92 22.05
C LEU A 88 -12.01 -17.39 22.39
N VAL A 89 -10.85 -17.67 22.98
CA VAL A 89 -10.44 -19.04 23.30
C VAL A 89 -11.22 -19.66 24.48
N SER A 90 -11.93 -18.86 25.25
CA SER A 90 -12.79 -19.34 26.35
C SER A 90 -14.19 -19.73 25.89
N ARG A 91 -14.55 -19.48 24.63
CA ARG A 91 -15.85 -19.92 24.10
C ARG A 91 -15.95 -21.45 24.07
N ASN A 92 -17.12 -21.97 24.46
CA ASN A 92 -17.39 -23.41 24.45
C ASN A 92 -17.85 -23.95 23.07
N ASP A 93 -18.08 -23.07 22.11
CA ASP A 93 -18.48 -23.45 20.76
C ASP A 93 -17.31 -23.98 19.91
N LYS A 94 -17.61 -24.42 18.68
CA LYS A 94 -16.59 -24.93 17.75
C LYS A 94 -15.52 -23.91 17.41
N TYR A 95 -15.85 -22.63 17.42
CA TYR A 95 -14.91 -21.54 17.05
C TYR A 95 -13.89 -21.29 18.17
N GLY A 96 -14.34 -21.25 19.41
CA GLY A 96 -13.44 -21.13 20.56
C GLY A 96 -12.52 -22.34 20.71
N LYS A 97 -13.08 -23.56 20.53
CA LYS A 97 -12.27 -24.80 20.55
C LYS A 97 -11.23 -24.84 19.43
N TYR A 98 -11.61 -24.42 18.22
CA TYR A 98 -10.67 -24.31 17.10
C TYR A 98 -9.59 -23.28 17.37
N ALA A 99 -9.97 -22.07 17.78
CA ALA A 99 -9.03 -21.00 18.10
C ALA A 99 -8.02 -21.46 19.17
N TRP A 100 -8.49 -22.10 20.24
CA TRP A 100 -7.62 -22.66 21.28
C TRP A 100 -6.66 -23.72 20.73
N SER A 101 -7.16 -24.67 19.95
CA SER A 101 -6.35 -25.75 19.37
C SER A 101 -5.21 -25.24 18.48
N VAL A 102 -5.46 -24.16 17.73
CA VAL A 102 -4.44 -23.57 16.85
C VAL A 102 -3.45 -22.71 17.66
N ILE A 103 -3.96 -21.80 18.49
CA ILE A 103 -3.14 -20.82 19.23
C ILE A 103 -2.27 -21.51 20.28
N SER A 104 -2.80 -22.48 21.01
CA SER A 104 -2.02 -23.21 22.03
C SER A 104 -0.84 -23.97 21.39
N LYS A 105 -1.06 -24.65 20.28
CA LYS A 105 0.02 -25.35 19.55
C LYS A 105 1.07 -24.41 19.02
N ILE A 106 0.68 -23.25 18.49
CA ILE A 106 1.62 -22.22 18.02
C ILE A 106 2.48 -21.70 19.17
N ILE A 107 1.86 -21.39 20.31
CA ILE A 107 2.59 -20.90 21.51
C ILE A 107 3.53 -21.96 22.05
N LEU A 108 3.07 -23.22 22.18
CA LEU A 108 3.89 -24.34 22.64
C LEU A 108 5.10 -24.59 21.72
N TYR A 109 4.87 -24.63 20.41
CA TYR A 109 5.94 -24.81 19.44
C TYR A 109 6.94 -23.67 19.47
N ALA A 110 6.47 -22.41 19.42
CA ALA A 110 7.35 -21.24 19.52
C ALA A 110 8.18 -21.25 20.81
N SER A 111 7.59 -21.66 21.92
CA SER A 111 8.27 -21.75 23.21
C SER A 111 9.30 -22.86 23.27
N SER A 112 9.12 -23.96 22.52
CA SER A 112 10.10 -25.05 22.45
C SER A 112 11.38 -24.65 21.71
N LEU A 113 11.32 -23.61 20.88
CA LEU A 113 12.47 -23.06 20.16
C LEU A 113 13.39 -22.19 21.03
N ILE A 114 13.01 -21.95 22.30
CA ILE A 114 13.83 -21.24 23.28
C ILE A 114 14.50 -22.25 24.22
N PRO A 115 15.83 -22.20 24.41
CA PRO A 115 16.79 -21.26 23.81
C PRO A 115 17.49 -21.79 22.55
N SER A 116 17.06 -22.92 21.99
CA SER A 116 17.77 -23.64 20.92
C SER A 116 17.95 -22.81 19.63
N VAL A 117 16.90 -22.13 19.19
CA VAL A 117 16.92 -21.28 17.98
C VAL A 117 17.25 -19.84 18.35
N THR A 118 16.69 -19.33 19.44
CA THR A 118 16.97 -17.99 19.96
C THR A 118 16.78 -17.94 21.47
N LYS A 119 17.54 -17.06 22.14
CA LYS A 119 17.37 -16.79 23.58
C LYS A 119 16.34 -15.67 23.83
N ASP A 120 15.99 -14.90 22.81
CA ASP A 120 15.10 -13.76 22.87
C ASP A 120 13.79 -14.05 22.14
N TYR A 121 12.70 -14.18 22.87
CA TYR A 121 11.36 -14.44 22.33
C TYR A 121 10.88 -13.34 21.37
N ASN A 122 11.38 -12.10 21.52
CA ASN A 122 11.03 -11.03 20.58
C ASN A 122 11.45 -11.34 19.15
N ASN A 123 12.54 -12.10 18.95
CA ASN A 123 12.98 -12.47 17.60
C ASN A 123 11.95 -13.35 16.89
N ILE A 124 11.28 -14.24 17.63
CA ILE A 124 10.22 -15.10 17.08
C ILE A 124 8.99 -14.26 16.74
N ASP A 125 8.56 -13.38 17.67
CA ASP A 125 7.42 -12.51 17.44
C ASP A 125 7.65 -11.57 16.24
N GLU A 126 8.84 -11.01 16.12
CA GLU A 126 9.20 -10.16 14.97
C GLU A 126 9.25 -10.96 13.67
N ALA A 127 9.77 -12.17 13.68
CA ALA A 127 9.79 -13.04 12.51
C ALA A 127 8.36 -13.32 12.02
N MET A 128 7.42 -13.59 12.93
CA MET A 128 6.02 -13.81 12.57
C MET A 128 5.34 -12.54 12.04
N ARG A 129 5.60 -11.39 12.66
CA ARG A 129 5.04 -10.11 12.20
C ARG A 129 5.63 -9.67 10.85
N LEU A 130 6.94 -9.73 10.69
CA LEU A 130 7.62 -9.25 9.49
C LEU A 130 7.56 -10.23 8.32
N GLY A 131 7.67 -11.54 8.62
CA GLY A 131 7.66 -12.58 7.58
C GLY A 131 6.26 -13.01 7.13
N PHE A 132 5.30 -13.02 8.06
CA PHE A 132 3.95 -13.53 7.82
C PHE A 132 2.83 -12.50 8.00
N ASN A 133 3.20 -11.25 8.25
CA ASN A 133 2.27 -10.13 8.44
C ASN A 133 1.25 -10.37 9.58
N TRP A 134 1.65 -11.04 10.64
CA TRP A 134 0.81 -11.25 11.81
C TRP A 134 0.67 -9.94 12.60
N ILE A 135 -0.50 -9.73 13.22
CA ILE A 135 -0.76 -8.58 14.10
C ILE A 135 -0.02 -8.75 15.43
N LYS A 136 0.03 -9.98 15.96
CA LYS A 136 0.70 -10.34 17.21
C LYS A 136 1.53 -11.60 17.02
N GLY A 137 2.70 -11.64 17.61
CA GLY A 137 3.50 -12.84 17.67
C GLY A 137 3.05 -13.82 18.76
N PRO A 138 3.60 -15.05 18.79
CA PRO A 138 3.20 -16.09 19.75
C PRO A 138 3.34 -15.68 21.21
N PHE A 139 4.40 -14.94 21.55
CA PHE A 139 4.63 -14.52 22.93
C PHE A 139 3.81 -13.30 23.33
N GLU A 140 3.49 -12.40 22.38
CA GLU A 140 2.50 -11.35 22.60
C GLU A 140 1.11 -11.96 22.85
N MET A 141 0.75 -13.06 22.16
CA MET A 141 -0.49 -13.79 22.43
C MET A 141 -0.48 -14.49 23.79
N LEU A 142 0.66 -15.09 24.18
CA LEU A 142 0.80 -15.69 25.52
C LEU A 142 0.66 -14.67 26.64
N GLU A 143 1.24 -13.48 26.48
CA GLU A 143 1.12 -12.37 27.42
C GLU A 143 -0.35 -11.93 27.59
N GLU A 144 -1.08 -11.78 26.47
CA GLU A 144 -2.49 -11.38 26.49
C GLU A 144 -3.39 -12.43 27.14
N LEU A 145 -3.11 -13.71 26.93
CA LEU A 145 -3.82 -14.80 27.60
C LEU A 145 -3.53 -14.85 29.09
N GLY A 146 -2.30 -14.51 29.46
CA GLY A 146 -1.73 -14.73 30.79
C GLY A 146 -1.19 -16.15 30.94
N VAL A 147 0.05 -16.27 31.43
CA VAL A 147 0.74 -17.56 31.57
C VAL A 147 -0.04 -18.55 32.44
N LYS A 148 -0.62 -18.07 33.57
CA LYS A 148 -1.43 -18.90 34.45
C LYS A 148 -2.65 -19.48 33.73
N PHE A 149 -3.42 -18.63 33.06
CA PHE A 149 -4.61 -19.08 32.28
C PHE A 149 -4.23 -20.09 31.21
N PHE A 150 -3.13 -19.82 30.48
CA PHE A 150 -2.67 -20.72 29.41
C PHE A 150 -2.36 -22.09 29.95
N VAL A 151 -1.60 -22.18 31.03
CA VAL A 151 -1.18 -23.43 31.67
C VAL A 151 -2.36 -24.22 32.25
N GLU A 152 -3.26 -23.54 32.96
CA GLU A 152 -4.44 -24.17 33.56
C GLU A 152 -5.41 -24.71 32.50
N LYS A 153 -5.52 -24.02 31.35
CA LYS A 153 -6.39 -24.45 30.27
C LYS A 153 -5.77 -25.55 29.40
N ASP A 154 -4.46 -25.53 29.20
CA ASP A 154 -3.76 -26.55 28.36
C ASP A 154 -3.62 -27.91 29.09
N GLY A 155 -3.50 -27.88 30.39
CA GLY A 155 -3.36 -29.11 31.22
C GLY A 155 -2.04 -29.86 31.00
N GLN A 156 -1.17 -29.41 30.09
CA GLN A 156 0.07 -30.09 29.66
C GLN A 156 1.33 -29.35 30.09
N LEU A 157 1.43 -28.95 31.33
CA LEU A 157 2.63 -28.27 31.90
C LEU A 157 3.96 -29.04 31.68
N LYS A 158 3.90 -30.32 31.35
CA LYS A 158 5.08 -31.21 31.43
C LYS A 158 6.08 -31.06 30.30
N THR A 159 5.77 -30.33 29.23
CA THR A 159 6.54 -30.43 27.97
C THR A 159 7.33 -29.18 27.60
N ASN A 160 7.13 -28.04 28.25
CA ASN A 160 7.83 -26.81 27.84
C ASN A 160 8.51 -26.11 29.01
N GLU A 161 9.84 -26.20 29.04
CA GLU A 161 10.64 -25.59 30.12
C GLU A 161 10.53 -24.06 30.19
N PHE A 162 10.36 -23.39 29.05
CA PHE A 162 10.25 -21.93 29.01
C PHE A 162 8.96 -21.48 29.71
N ILE A 163 7.80 -22.06 29.33
CA ILE A 163 6.51 -21.75 29.93
C ILE A 163 6.49 -22.14 31.40
N LYS A 164 7.06 -23.30 31.76
CA LYS A 164 7.18 -23.74 33.16
C LYS A 164 7.96 -22.74 34.00
N LYS A 165 9.11 -22.25 33.53
CA LYS A 165 9.90 -21.22 34.23
C LYS A 165 9.10 -19.90 34.44
N LEU A 166 8.27 -19.52 33.47
CA LEU A 166 7.40 -18.34 33.62
C LEU A 166 6.29 -18.58 34.66
N TYR A 167 5.66 -19.75 34.62
CA TYR A 167 4.60 -20.12 35.55
C TYR A 167 5.11 -20.20 37.01
N ASP A 168 6.27 -20.84 37.23
CA ASP A 168 6.87 -20.98 38.55
C ASP A 168 7.26 -19.63 39.15
N LYS A 169 7.60 -18.64 38.34
CA LYS A 169 7.91 -17.26 38.77
C LYS A 169 6.66 -16.49 39.21
N LYS A 170 5.46 -17.01 39.04
CA LYS A 170 4.16 -16.36 39.34
C LYS A 170 4.05 -14.93 38.80
N THR A 171 4.70 -14.64 37.66
CA THR A 171 4.64 -13.33 37.02
C THR A 171 3.48 -13.30 36.02
N ASP A 172 2.51 -12.41 36.27
CA ASP A 172 1.38 -12.22 35.34
C ASP A 172 1.81 -11.50 34.04
N THR A 173 2.91 -10.77 34.09
CA THR A 173 3.47 -10.04 32.96
C THR A 173 4.96 -10.37 32.80
N PHE A 174 5.31 -11.00 31.70
CA PHE A 174 6.70 -11.33 31.39
C PHE A 174 7.21 -10.64 30.15
N TYR A 175 6.29 -10.21 29.24
CA TYR A 175 6.63 -9.73 27.94
C TYR A 175 7.21 -8.32 27.97
N ARG A 176 8.45 -8.20 27.53
CA ARG A 176 9.09 -6.91 27.33
C ARG A 176 9.39 -6.73 25.85
N LYS A 177 8.59 -5.87 25.20
CA LYS A 177 8.81 -5.55 23.81
C LYS A 177 10.18 -4.93 23.62
N ARG A 178 11.02 -5.55 22.78
CA ARG A 178 12.33 -5.02 22.45
C ARG A 178 12.21 -3.70 21.73
N GLN A 179 12.82 -2.66 22.24
CA GLN A 179 12.95 -1.39 21.53
C GLN A 179 14.20 -1.44 20.66
N ILE A 180 14.06 -1.95 19.43
CA ILE A 180 15.18 -2.10 18.49
C ILE A 180 15.74 -0.73 18.08
N TYR A 181 14.89 0.30 18.05
CA TYR A 181 15.25 1.65 17.63
C TYR A 181 14.82 2.66 18.70
N THR A 182 15.48 2.67 19.87
CA THR A 182 15.17 3.60 20.96
C THR A 182 15.29 5.07 20.55
N ASN A 183 16.20 5.38 19.64
CA ASN A 183 16.48 6.75 19.17
C ASN A 183 15.81 7.08 17.82
N LEU A 184 15.12 6.13 17.18
CA LEU A 184 14.45 6.37 15.91
C LEU A 184 13.09 7.02 16.14
N GLU A 185 12.87 8.16 15.51
CA GLU A 185 11.57 8.82 15.51
C GLU A 185 10.68 8.19 14.45
N THR A 186 9.72 7.39 14.88
CA THR A 186 8.71 6.75 14.01
C THR A 186 7.39 7.50 14.12
N LEU A 187 6.52 7.33 13.11
CA LEU A 187 5.18 7.95 13.14
C LEU A 187 4.38 7.52 14.39
N GLY A 188 4.48 6.25 14.79
CA GLY A 188 3.83 5.75 16.02
C GLY A 188 4.28 6.47 17.29
N LYS A 189 5.58 6.84 17.41
CA LYS A 189 6.09 7.65 18.53
C LYS A 189 5.60 9.08 18.45
N VAL A 190 5.60 9.67 17.26
CA VAL A 190 5.12 11.05 17.07
C VAL A 190 3.65 11.17 17.44
N LYS A 191 2.82 10.19 17.08
CA LYS A 191 1.39 10.17 17.46
C LYS A 191 1.14 10.27 18.97
N GLN A 192 2.09 9.83 19.79
CA GLN A 192 1.99 9.90 21.26
C GLN A 192 2.39 11.28 21.82
N LEU A 193 3.16 12.06 21.09
CA LEU A 193 3.78 13.31 21.55
C LEU A 193 3.24 14.55 20.85
N ALA A 194 2.72 14.40 19.64
CA ALA A 194 2.27 15.51 18.81
C ALA A 194 0.90 16.04 19.23
N LYS A 195 0.68 17.34 18.98
CA LYS A 195 -0.65 17.90 19.01
C LYS A 195 -1.42 17.41 17.76
N ILE A 196 -2.59 16.82 17.99
CA ILE A 196 -3.38 16.15 16.95
C ILE A 196 -4.55 17.04 16.55
N ASN A 197 -4.68 17.34 15.26
CA ASN A 197 -5.90 17.92 14.70
C ASN A 197 -6.68 16.82 13.95
N LYS A 198 -7.83 16.42 14.50
CA LYS A 198 -8.73 15.39 13.98
C LYS A 198 -10.02 15.96 13.39
N ASP A 199 -10.10 17.26 13.13
CA ASP A 199 -11.32 17.91 12.62
C ASP A 199 -11.64 17.48 11.18
N ASN A 200 -10.69 16.89 10.49
CA ASN A 200 -10.82 16.37 9.14
C ASN A 200 -11.17 14.87 9.16
N LYS A 201 -12.11 14.45 8.27
CA LYS A 201 -12.59 13.06 8.21
C LYS A 201 -11.68 12.12 7.44
N SER A 202 -10.90 12.65 6.51
CA SER A 202 -10.11 11.87 5.54
C SER A 202 -8.61 11.92 5.78
N ALA A 203 -8.15 12.80 6.67
CA ALA A 203 -6.74 12.89 7.05
C ALA A 203 -6.57 13.44 8.47
N ILE A 204 -5.44 13.12 9.08
CA ILE A 204 -5.04 13.63 10.40
C ILE A 204 -3.79 14.49 10.21
N ILE A 205 -3.79 15.67 10.83
CA ILE A 205 -2.65 16.56 10.87
C ILE A 205 -2.04 16.48 12.27
N TYR A 206 -0.74 16.14 12.33
CA TYR A 206 0.05 16.14 13.56
C TYR A 206 0.98 17.35 13.54
N GLU A 207 0.91 18.18 14.56
CA GLU A 207 1.88 19.28 14.77
C GLU A 207 3.01 18.76 15.66
N HIS A 208 4.21 18.70 15.12
CA HIS A 208 5.36 18.14 15.82
C HIS A 208 6.63 18.96 15.53
N LYS A 209 7.25 19.48 16.58
CA LYS A 209 8.44 20.34 16.45
C LYS A 209 8.17 21.54 15.53
N ASN A 210 8.91 21.66 14.42
CA ASN A 210 8.84 22.75 13.46
C ASN A 210 8.26 22.31 12.10
N TYR A 211 7.50 21.22 12.07
CA TYR A 211 6.85 20.71 10.86
C TYR A 211 5.51 20.05 11.20
N LYS A 212 4.67 19.92 10.17
CA LYS A 212 3.42 19.18 10.24
C LYS A 212 3.58 17.83 9.56
N ILE A 213 2.85 16.83 10.06
CA ILE A 213 2.71 15.53 9.40
C ILE A 213 1.26 15.40 8.97
N VAL A 214 1.04 15.00 7.73
CA VAL A 214 -0.29 14.64 7.22
C VAL A 214 -0.33 13.14 6.96
N GLU A 215 -1.31 12.49 7.59
CA GLU A 215 -1.60 11.07 7.40
C GLU A 215 -3.02 10.90 6.88
N PHE A 216 -3.18 10.23 5.74
CA PHE A 216 -4.50 9.87 5.21
C PHE A 216 -5.08 8.69 5.99
N ASN A 217 -6.40 8.70 6.23
CA ASN A 217 -7.09 7.68 7.02
C ASN A 217 -8.34 7.11 6.34
N THR A 218 -8.53 7.40 5.07
CA THR A 218 -9.58 6.78 4.26
C THR A 218 -9.24 5.33 3.91
N LYS A 219 -10.22 4.57 3.41
CA LYS A 219 -9.96 3.22 2.91
C LYS A 219 -8.95 3.26 1.75
N ALA A 220 -7.85 2.49 1.89
CA ALA A 220 -6.71 2.49 0.98
C ALA A 220 -6.09 3.89 0.76
N ASN A 221 -6.29 4.82 1.69
CA ASN A 221 -5.82 6.20 1.66
C ASN A 221 -6.21 6.93 0.36
N THR A 222 -7.44 6.66 -0.13
CA THR A 222 -7.97 7.36 -1.30
C THR A 222 -8.23 8.82 -0.99
N LEU A 223 -7.98 9.67 -1.99
CA LEU A 223 -8.08 11.11 -1.86
C LEU A 223 -9.48 11.61 -2.23
N ASP A 224 -9.98 12.52 -1.44
CA ASP A 224 -11.25 13.22 -1.60
C ASP A 224 -11.09 14.72 -1.27
N HIS A 225 -12.19 15.45 -1.20
CA HIS A 225 -12.16 16.88 -0.88
C HIS A 225 -11.51 17.16 0.48
N ASP A 226 -11.89 16.37 1.50
CA ASP A 226 -11.39 16.58 2.86
C ASP A 226 -9.88 16.30 2.96
N SER A 227 -9.37 15.25 2.31
CA SER A 227 -7.92 14.97 2.29
C SER A 227 -7.12 16.08 1.61
N MET A 228 -7.68 16.70 0.55
CA MET A 228 -7.04 17.83 -0.12
C MET A 228 -7.08 19.10 0.75
N ASP A 229 -8.15 19.32 1.50
CA ASP A 229 -8.22 20.42 2.48
C ASP A 229 -7.19 20.26 3.61
N ALA A 230 -6.96 19.04 4.07
CA ALA A 230 -5.91 18.77 5.07
C ALA A 230 -4.52 19.10 4.53
N LEU A 231 -4.20 18.70 3.30
CA LEU A 231 -2.94 19.04 2.64
C LEU A 231 -2.78 20.57 2.50
N LYS A 232 -3.83 21.22 2.02
CA LYS A 232 -3.86 22.69 1.87
C LYS A 232 -3.63 23.40 3.21
N LYS A 233 -4.30 22.97 4.27
CA LYS A 233 -4.16 23.53 5.63
C LYS A 233 -2.76 23.29 6.21
N ALA A 234 -2.14 22.16 5.90
CA ALA A 234 -0.82 21.83 6.44
C ALA A 234 0.34 22.54 5.72
N SER A 235 0.13 23.03 4.50
CA SER A 235 1.18 23.61 3.65
C SER A 235 1.63 25.03 4.03
N ASP A 236 1.10 25.60 5.13
CA ASP A 236 1.56 26.85 5.72
C ASP A 236 2.90 26.72 6.47
N GLN A 237 3.32 25.48 6.75
CA GLN A 237 4.58 25.13 7.41
C GLN A 237 5.26 23.99 6.65
N ASN A 238 6.54 23.73 6.98
CA ASN A 238 7.20 22.52 6.50
C ASN A 238 6.35 21.30 6.83
N MET A 239 6.17 20.40 5.87
CA MET A 239 5.29 19.25 6.06
C MET A 239 5.86 17.96 5.50
N ILE A 240 5.47 16.86 6.13
CA ILE A 240 5.75 15.49 5.70
C ILE A 240 4.42 14.78 5.48
N ILE A 241 4.21 14.23 4.30
CA ILE A 241 3.05 13.41 3.98
C ILE A 241 3.49 11.95 4.10
N ILE A 242 2.98 11.24 5.10
CA ILE A 242 3.39 9.86 5.40
C ILE A 242 2.23 9.09 6.03
N ASN A 243 2.13 7.80 5.76
CA ASN A 243 1.11 6.94 6.34
C ASN A 243 1.73 5.77 7.09
N GLU A 244 1.14 5.40 8.21
CA GLU A 244 1.51 4.19 8.95
C GLU A 244 0.95 2.93 8.29
N SER A 245 -0.16 3.04 7.56
CA SER A 245 -0.76 1.95 6.79
C SER A 245 0.16 1.46 5.66
N MET A 246 -0.14 0.28 5.12
CA MET A 246 0.67 -0.37 4.07
C MET A 246 0.73 0.41 2.75
N GLN A 247 -0.21 1.33 2.52
CA GLN A 247 -0.35 2.09 1.28
C GLN A 247 -0.12 3.57 1.52
N PHE A 248 0.54 4.26 0.58
CA PHE A 248 0.57 5.72 0.60
C PHE A 248 -0.78 6.28 0.14
N SER A 249 -1.20 5.94 -1.07
CA SER A 249 -2.54 6.26 -1.58
C SER A 249 -2.84 5.46 -2.85
N ALA A 250 -4.05 4.90 -2.93
CA ALA A 250 -4.55 4.25 -4.14
C ALA A 250 -5.11 5.25 -5.18
N GLY A 251 -4.95 6.56 -4.95
CA GLY A 251 -5.44 7.63 -5.83
C GLY A 251 -6.73 8.26 -5.38
N VAL A 252 -7.44 8.92 -6.29
CA VAL A 252 -8.71 9.60 -6.01
C VAL A 252 -9.80 8.59 -5.66
N ASN A 253 -10.67 8.94 -4.72
CA ASN A 253 -11.85 8.14 -4.38
C ASN A 253 -12.85 8.16 -5.54
N LEU A 254 -12.78 7.13 -6.39
CA LEU A 254 -13.65 7.04 -7.57
C LEU A 254 -15.14 6.94 -7.22
N ASN A 255 -15.51 6.37 -6.06
CA ASN A 255 -16.91 6.34 -5.65
C ASN A 255 -17.46 7.74 -5.39
N TYR A 256 -16.62 8.64 -4.85
CA TYR A 256 -16.98 10.04 -4.67
C TYR A 256 -17.32 10.72 -6.00
N VAL A 257 -16.47 10.55 -7.01
CA VAL A 257 -16.67 11.09 -8.35
C VAL A 257 -17.87 10.43 -9.05
N MET A 258 -18.02 9.10 -8.94
CA MET A 258 -19.09 8.33 -9.56
C MET A 258 -20.48 8.70 -9.02
N ASN A 259 -20.59 9.07 -7.75
CA ASN A 259 -21.86 9.51 -7.20
C ASN A 259 -22.32 10.80 -7.87
N PHE A 260 -21.46 11.80 -8.03
CA PHE A 260 -21.79 13.02 -8.78
C PHE A 260 -22.11 12.75 -10.25
N ALA A 261 -21.38 11.82 -10.88
CA ALA A 261 -21.65 11.44 -12.27
C ALA A 261 -23.03 10.79 -12.44
N LYS A 262 -23.45 9.90 -11.52
CA LYS A 262 -24.79 9.28 -11.52
C LYS A 262 -25.91 10.34 -11.37
N GLU A 263 -25.67 11.35 -10.56
CA GLU A 263 -26.56 12.49 -10.34
C GLU A 263 -26.49 13.52 -11.48
N LYS A 264 -25.62 13.30 -12.49
CA LYS A 264 -25.32 14.25 -13.57
C LYS A 264 -24.84 15.62 -13.05
N ASN A 265 -24.27 15.65 -11.87
CA ASN A 265 -23.76 16.87 -11.23
C ASN A 265 -22.31 17.16 -11.68
N TRP A 266 -22.15 17.49 -12.96
CA TRP A 266 -20.85 17.78 -13.58
C TRP A 266 -20.12 18.96 -12.93
N LYS A 267 -20.88 19.97 -12.46
CA LYS A 267 -20.31 21.12 -11.74
C LYS A 267 -19.64 20.73 -10.42
N ALA A 268 -20.14 19.71 -9.72
CA ALA A 268 -19.50 19.21 -8.51
C ALA A 268 -18.18 18.52 -8.83
N ILE A 269 -18.13 17.74 -9.93
CA ILE A 269 -16.89 17.12 -10.42
C ILE A 269 -15.88 18.19 -10.81
N GLU A 270 -16.30 19.20 -11.57
CA GLU A 270 -15.43 20.33 -11.97
C GLU A 270 -14.84 21.07 -10.75
N ARG A 271 -15.68 21.38 -9.75
CA ARG A 271 -15.22 22.00 -8.50
C ARG A 271 -14.21 21.11 -7.75
N PHE A 272 -14.47 19.81 -7.69
CA PHE A 272 -13.56 18.87 -7.05
C PHE A 272 -12.20 18.80 -7.76
N VAL A 273 -12.22 18.68 -9.10
CA VAL A 273 -10.98 18.66 -9.91
C VAL A 273 -10.22 19.97 -9.75
N HIS A 274 -10.91 21.11 -9.82
CA HIS A 274 -10.29 22.42 -9.63
C HIS A 274 -9.68 22.55 -8.22
N HIS A 275 -10.39 22.13 -7.18
CA HIS A 275 -9.88 22.13 -5.81
C HIS A 275 -8.63 21.28 -5.67
N PHE A 276 -8.64 20.06 -6.26
CA PHE A 276 -7.48 19.17 -6.28
C PHE A 276 -6.27 19.83 -6.97
N GLN A 277 -6.48 20.41 -8.14
CA GLN A 277 -5.44 21.14 -8.89
C GLN A 277 -4.87 22.31 -8.09
N MET A 278 -5.73 23.12 -7.48
CA MET A 278 -5.28 24.28 -6.69
C MET A 278 -4.51 23.84 -5.45
N THR A 279 -4.91 22.77 -4.79
CA THR A 279 -4.16 22.21 -3.66
C THR A 279 -2.80 21.69 -4.12
N CYS A 280 -2.73 20.90 -5.18
CA CYS A 280 -1.47 20.46 -5.76
C CYS A 280 -0.56 21.62 -6.14
N LYS A 281 -1.12 22.68 -6.74
CA LYS A 281 -0.39 23.90 -7.08
C LYS A 281 0.12 24.63 -5.83
N GLN A 282 -0.66 24.70 -4.77
CA GLN A 282 -0.26 25.26 -3.49
C GLN A 282 0.89 24.47 -2.86
N LEU A 283 0.84 23.11 -2.88
CA LEU A 283 1.96 22.28 -2.42
C LEU A 283 3.24 22.61 -3.19
N LYS A 284 3.16 22.66 -4.52
CA LYS A 284 4.32 22.92 -5.40
C LYS A 284 5.00 24.26 -5.17
N TYR A 285 4.22 25.29 -4.90
CA TYR A 285 4.70 26.68 -4.75
C TYR A 285 4.58 27.19 -3.33
N SER A 286 4.48 26.29 -2.35
CA SER A 286 4.54 26.66 -0.94
C SER A 286 5.87 27.35 -0.59
N ASN A 287 5.82 28.34 0.29
CA ASN A 287 7.03 28.93 0.88
C ASN A 287 7.70 28.02 1.93
N SER A 288 7.11 26.87 2.19
CA SER A 288 7.58 25.85 3.13
C SER A 288 7.81 24.53 2.42
N LEU A 289 8.79 23.75 2.88
CA LEU A 289 9.12 22.45 2.28
C LEU A 289 8.00 21.44 2.41
N VAL A 290 7.71 20.77 1.31
CA VAL A 290 6.78 19.65 1.23
C VAL A 290 7.53 18.38 0.88
N ILE A 291 7.48 17.39 1.75
CA ILE A 291 8.13 16.09 1.55
C ILE A 291 7.05 15.00 1.55
N SER A 292 7.02 14.18 0.51
CA SER A 292 6.22 12.95 0.50
C SER A 292 7.10 11.76 0.86
N ALA A 293 6.63 10.91 1.78
CA ALA A 293 7.32 9.70 2.22
C ALA A 293 6.50 8.43 1.90
N PRO A 294 6.37 8.07 0.60
CA PRO A 294 5.48 7.01 0.16
C PRO A 294 6.05 5.61 0.41
N SER A 295 5.14 4.66 0.73
CA SER A 295 5.37 3.21 0.75
C SER A 295 4.16 2.48 0.17
N GLY A 296 4.35 1.31 -0.44
CA GLY A 296 3.28 0.54 -1.07
C GLY A 296 2.62 1.28 -2.24
N LEU A 297 1.30 1.17 -2.40
CA LEU A 297 0.58 1.81 -3.50
C LEU A 297 0.69 3.34 -3.42
N THR A 298 1.13 3.94 -4.52
CA THR A 298 1.31 5.38 -4.72
C THR A 298 0.82 5.69 -6.14
N LEU A 299 -0.48 5.57 -6.35
CA LEU A 299 -1.10 5.56 -7.67
C LEU A 299 -1.97 6.79 -7.91
N GLY A 300 -2.11 7.16 -9.19
CA GLY A 300 -3.01 8.23 -9.62
C GLY A 300 -2.84 9.51 -8.83
N GLY A 301 -3.89 10.05 -8.25
CA GLY A 301 -3.87 11.26 -7.41
C GLY A 301 -2.84 11.20 -6.27
N GLY A 302 -2.58 10.02 -5.68
CA GLY A 302 -1.50 9.86 -4.69
C GLY A 302 -0.11 10.08 -5.29
N LYS A 303 0.09 9.63 -6.54
CA LYS A 303 1.31 9.94 -7.28
C LYS A 303 1.36 11.42 -7.66
N GLU A 304 0.24 12.04 -8.01
CA GLU A 304 0.18 13.47 -8.31
C GLU A 304 0.63 14.32 -7.13
N VAL A 305 0.22 13.98 -5.90
CA VAL A 305 0.70 14.63 -4.66
C VAL A 305 2.22 14.50 -4.52
N CYS A 306 2.80 13.32 -4.76
CA CYS A 306 4.25 13.13 -4.74
C CYS A 306 4.97 13.98 -5.79
N LEU A 307 4.39 14.16 -6.97
CA LEU A 307 4.96 14.98 -8.04
C LEU A 307 5.02 16.47 -7.69
N GLN A 308 4.16 16.94 -6.78
CA GLN A 308 4.14 18.32 -6.30
C GLN A 308 5.05 18.56 -5.08
N SER A 309 5.62 17.51 -4.50
CA SER A 309 6.53 17.63 -3.36
C SER A 309 7.92 18.08 -3.78
N ASP A 310 8.61 18.81 -2.90
CA ASP A 310 10.00 19.22 -3.13
C ASP A 310 10.94 18.02 -3.16
N TYR A 311 10.71 17.06 -2.27
CA TYR A 311 11.44 15.80 -2.20
C TYR A 311 10.50 14.63 -1.97
N VAL A 312 10.90 13.48 -2.49
CA VAL A 312 10.24 12.20 -2.23
C VAL A 312 11.23 11.28 -1.50
N VAL A 313 10.83 10.78 -0.34
CA VAL A 313 11.57 9.77 0.43
C VAL A 313 10.83 8.45 0.27
N ALA A 314 11.13 7.73 -0.81
CA ALA A 314 10.41 6.53 -1.19
C ALA A 314 10.92 5.29 -0.47
N HIS A 315 10.01 4.45 0.03
CA HIS A 315 10.35 3.10 0.45
C HIS A 315 10.71 2.22 -0.74
N THR A 316 11.61 1.25 -0.58
CA THR A 316 11.98 0.32 -1.66
C THR A 316 10.80 -0.51 -2.18
N ASN A 317 9.86 -0.90 -1.29
CA ASN A 317 8.61 -1.54 -1.70
C ASN A 317 7.55 -0.48 -2.00
N ILE A 318 7.49 -0.07 -3.25
CA ILE A 318 6.56 0.94 -3.74
C ILE A 318 5.97 0.49 -5.08
N THR A 319 4.69 0.75 -5.28
CA THR A 319 4.07 0.65 -6.61
C THR A 319 3.60 2.04 -7.00
N MET A 320 4.24 2.64 -8.01
CA MET A 320 4.07 4.03 -8.36
C MET A 320 3.69 4.20 -9.82
N GLY A 321 2.72 5.05 -10.11
CA GLY A 321 2.31 5.37 -11.48
C GLY A 321 1.09 6.28 -11.57
N LEU A 322 0.88 6.83 -12.77
CA LEU A 322 -0.33 7.56 -13.16
C LEU A 322 -1.20 6.58 -13.95
N VAL A 323 -2.25 6.07 -13.34
CA VAL A 323 -3.04 4.93 -13.84
C VAL A 323 -4.48 5.29 -14.22
N GLU A 324 -4.78 6.58 -14.30
CA GLU A 324 -6.12 7.10 -14.54
C GLU A 324 -6.72 6.59 -15.85
N THR A 325 -5.91 6.38 -16.87
CA THR A 325 -6.35 5.85 -18.18
C THR A 325 -6.91 4.44 -18.11
N LEU A 326 -6.44 3.64 -17.13
CA LEU A 326 -6.95 2.28 -16.91
C LEU A 326 -8.39 2.28 -16.36
N VAL A 327 -8.86 3.41 -15.87
CA VAL A 327 -10.24 3.60 -15.39
C VAL A 327 -11.01 4.62 -16.23
N GLY A 328 -10.52 4.96 -17.43
CA GLY A 328 -11.20 5.81 -18.39
C GLY A 328 -11.10 7.31 -18.11
N LEU A 329 -10.08 7.75 -17.39
CA LEU A 329 -9.82 9.15 -17.04
C LEU A 329 -8.41 9.57 -17.47
N ILE A 330 -8.07 10.85 -17.27
CA ILE A 330 -6.69 11.36 -17.39
C ILE A 330 -6.25 11.95 -16.06
N PRO A 331 -4.94 11.97 -15.72
CA PRO A 331 -4.44 12.64 -14.52
C PRO A 331 -4.79 14.13 -14.57
N ALA A 332 -5.51 14.61 -13.57
CA ALA A 332 -6.05 15.97 -13.55
C ALA A 332 -5.53 16.83 -12.39
N GLY A 333 -4.84 16.25 -11.40
CA GLY A 333 -4.27 16.98 -10.26
C GLY A 333 -2.91 17.64 -10.54
N GLY A 334 -2.45 17.62 -11.80
CA GLY A 334 -1.17 18.19 -12.20
C GLY A 334 -0.10 17.16 -12.59
N GLY A 335 -0.41 15.86 -12.52
CA GLY A 335 0.51 14.78 -12.90
C GLY A 335 0.94 14.86 -14.36
N THR A 336 0.02 15.12 -15.26
CA THR A 336 0.29 15.28 -16.70
C THR A 336 1.28 16.42 -16.94
N LYS A 337 1.05 17.58 -16.34
CA LYS A 337 1.91 18.78 -16.43
C LYS A 337 3.31 18.52 -15.86
N GLU A 338 3.39 17.93 -14.67
CA GLU A 338 4.68 17.67 -14.00
C GLU A 338 5.52 16.65 -14.78
N MET A 339 4.90 15.59 -15.27
CA MET A 339 5.61 14.62 -16.11
C MET A 339 6.11 15.26 -17.40
N LEU A 340 5.28 16.07 -18.07
CA LEU A 340 5.69 16.79 -19.26
C LEU A 340 6.89 17.70 -18.98
N TRP A 341 6.81 18.50 -17.90
CA TRP A 341 7.92 19.38 -17.51
C TRP A 341 9.21 18.61 -17.23
N ARG A 342 9.15 17.51 -16.49
CA ARG A 342 10.32 16.67 -16.18
C ARG A 342 10.97 16.08 -17.45
N TRP A 343 10.18 15.65 -18.41
CA TRP A 343 10.69 15.12 -19.67
C TRP A 343 11.21 16.21 -20.60
N MET A 344 10.66 17.41 -20.57
CA MET A 344 11.17 18.55 -21.33
C MET A 344 12.58 18.99 -20.89
N GLN A 345 13.03 18.64 -19.69
CA GLN A 345 14.40 18.94 -19.22
C GLN A 345 15.46 17.98 -19.78
N THR A 346 15.07 16.94 -20.52
CA THR A 346 16.00 15.95 -21.09
C THR A 346 16.72 16.47 -22.34
N GLN A 347 17.87 15.88 -22.68
CA GLN A 347 18.63 16.27 -23.87
C GLN A 347 17.90 15.92 -25.16
N GLU A 348 17.13 14.82 -25.15
CA GLU A 348 16.30 14.38 -26.26
C GLU A 348 15.20 15.42 -26.57
N ALA A 349 14.52 15.91 -25.53
CA ALA A 349 13.47 16.90 -25.70
C ALA A 349 14.01 18.28 -26.19
N LYS A 350 15.27 18.61 -25.87
CA LYS A 350 15.93 19.82 -26.41
C LYS A 350 16.21 19.71 -27.91
N LYS A 351 16.38 18.49 -28.43
CA LYS A 351 16.62 18.23 -29.86
C LYS A 351 15.32 18.06 -30.64
N ASP A 352 14.31 17.45 -30.01
CA ASP A 352 12.99 17.23 -30.61
C ASP A 352 11.90 17.68 -29.62
N PRO A 353 11.19 18.79 -29.92
CA PRO A 353 10.15 19.32 -29.04
C PRO A 353 8.95 18.38 -28.87
N ASP A 354 8.75 17.41 -29.77
CA ASP A 354 7.68 16.43 -29.70
C ASP A 354 8.06 15.21 -28.85
N PHE A 355 9.34 15.05 -28.51
CA PHE A 355 9.81 13.89 -27.72
C PHE A 355 9.14 13.80 -26.35
N ALA A 356 9.13 14.90 -25.58
CA ALA A 356 8.54 14.88 -24.22
C ALA A 356 7.03 14.62 -24.24
N PRO A 357 6.21 15.30 -25.08
CA PRO A 357 4.79 14.98 -25.24
C PRO A 357 4.53 13.50 -25.56
N GLN A 358 5.24 12.96 -26.56
CA GLN A 358 5.07 11.56 -26.96
C GLN A 358 5.47 10.59 -25.84
N LYS A 359 6.60 10.85 -25.17
CA LYS A 359 7.08 10.00 -24.08
C LYS A 359 6.12 9.96 -22.89
N VAL A 360 5.57 11.11 -22.51
CA VAL A 360 4.60 11.21 -21.42
C VAL A 360 3.26 10.59 -21.84
N PHE A 361 2.87 10.76 -23.10
CA PHE A 361 1.70 10.09 -23.66
C PHE A 361 1.81 8.57 -23.53
N ASP A 362 2.97 7.98 -23.85
CA ASP A 362 3.20 6.53 -23.71
C ASP A 362 3.18 6.09 -22.24
N ILE A 363 3.77 6.87 -21.33
CA ILE A 363 3.80 6.53 -19.91
C ILE A 363 2.40 6.54 -19.30
N ILE A 364 1.65 7.63 -19.51
CA ILE A 364 0.32 7.81 -18.93
C ILE A 364 -0.72 7.01 -19.71
N GLY A 365 -0.67 7.02 -21.03
CA GLY A 365 -1.63 6.33 -21.91
C GLY A 365 -1.69 4.83 -21.64
N TYR A 366 -0.55 4.19 -21.40
CA TYR A 366 -0.49 2.78 -21.02
C TYR A 366 -0.63 2.53 -19.52
N GLY A 367 -0.84 3.55 -18.72
CA GLY A 367 -0.94 3.43 -17.26
C GLY A 367 0.29 2.73 -16.65
N LYS A 368 1.50 3.08 -17.10
CA LYS A 368 2.73 2.43 -16.66
C LYS A 368 2.95 2.60 -15.17
N THR A 369 3.22 1.50 -14.51
CA THR A 369 3.59 1.45 -13.09
C THR A 369 4.99 0.86 -12.93
N VAL A 370 5.61 1.19 -11.82
CA VAL A 370 6.90 0.65 -11.38
C VAL A 370 6.77 0.06 -9.99
N SER A 371 7.61 -0.91 -9.67
CA SER A 371 7.58 -1.64 -8.39
C SER A 371 8.73 -1.27 -7.45
N SER A 372 9.61 -0.37 -7.87
CA SER A 372 10.76 0.06 -7.07
C SER A 372 11.20 1.49 -7.44
N PRO A 373 11.94 2.17 -6.53
CA PRO A 373 12.56 3.46 -6.84
C PRO A 373 13.56 3.40 -8.02
N ILE A 374 14.26 2.29 -8.19
CA ILE A 374 15.21 2.09 -9.29
C ILE A 374 14.48 2.15 -10.65
N GLU A 375 13.33 1.50 -10.76
CA GLU A 375 12.49 1.56 -11.96
C GLU A 375 11.81 2.92 -12.15
N ALA A 376 11.58 3.67 -11.05
CA ALA A 376 10.92 4.98 -11.08
C ALA A 376 11.81 6.09 -11.66
N LEU A 377 13.12 6.03 -11.45
CA LEU A 377 14.09 7.03 -11.93
C LEU A 377 14.10 7.15 -13.47
N PRO A 378 14.24 6.08 -14.26
CA PRO A 378 14.23 6.17 -15.73
C PRO A 378 12.91 6.72 -16.29
N LEU A 379 11.79 6.52 -15.60
CA LEU A 379 10.48 7.06 -15.99
C LEU A 379 10.23 8.49 -15.50
N LYS A 380 11.18 9.10 -14.80
CA LYS A 380 11.06 10.43 -14.18
C LYS A 380 9.92 10.51 -13.13
N PHE A 381 9.45 9.37 -12.64
CA PHE A 381 8.57 9.36 -11.47
C PHE A 381 9.29 9.81 -10.21
N LEU A 382 10.56 9.43 -10.06
CA LEU A 382 11.50 9.99 -9.08
C LEU A 382 12.63 10.71 -9.81
N LEU A 383 13.30 11.62 -9.10
CA LEU A 383 14.45 12.39 -9.56
C LEU A 383 15.68 12.05 -8.72
N ASP A 384 16.88 12.36 -9.19
CA ASP A 384 18.15 12.07 -8.50
C ASP A 384 18.26 12.70 -7.11
N LYS A 385 17.52 13.78 -6.87
CA LYS A 385 17.43 14.44 -5.55
C LYS A 385 16.60 13.66 -4.53
N ASP A 386 15.73 12.77 -4.97
CA ASP A 386 14.85 11.96 -4.12
C ASP A 386 15.64 10.86 -3.40
N LYS A 387 15.10 10.35 -2.31
CA LYS A 387 15.76 9.33 -1.48
C LYS A 387 15.03 7.99 -1.58
N SER A 388 15.79 6.91 -1.58
CA SER A 388 15.27 5.55 -1.50
C SER A 388 15.67 4.92 -0.18
N ILE A 389 14.71 4.40 0.58
CA ILE A 389 14.91 3.88 1.93
C ILE A 389 14.38 2.44 2.03
N MET A 390 15.26 1.52 2.43
CA MET A 390 14.90 0.12 2.60
C MET A 390 14.14 -0.13 3.91
N ASN A 391 14.53 0.52 4.99
CA ASN A 391 13.85 0.40 6.27
C ASN A 391 12.72 1.43 6.38
N ARG A 392 11.46 0.96 6.32
CA ARG A 392 10.27 1.80 6.36
C ARG A 392 10.19 2.70 7.60
N ASP A 393 10.64 2.21 8.76
CA ASP A 393 10.62 2.97 10.02
C ASP A 393 11.52 4.21 9.97
N LYS A 394 12.46 4.27 9.03
CA LYS A 394 13.34 5.42 8.81
C LYS A 394 12.76 6.48 7.87
N LEU A 395 11.61 6.25 7.23
CA LEU A 395 11.02 7.21 6.30
C LEU A 395 10.78 8.57 6.96
N LEU A 396 10.19 8.58 8.15
CA LEU A 396 9.92 9.83 8.87
C LEU A 396 11.22 10.53 9.29
N SER A 397 12.15 9.82 9.90
CA SER A 397 13.42 10.42 10.38
C SER A 397 14.28 10.96 9.24
N VAL A 398 14.30 10.29 8.07
CA VAL A 398 15.01 10.78 6.88
C VAL A 398 14.32 12.01 6.31
N SER A 399 12.99 12.02 6.26
CA SER A 399 12.21 13.19 5.81
C SER A 399 12.43 14.40 6.72
N GLN A 400 12.47 14.18 8.04
CA GLN A 400 12.76 15.20 9.02
C GLN A 400 14.18 15.77 8.87
N ASN A 401 15.17 14.90 8.64
CA ASN A 401 16.55 15.34 8.40
C ASN A 401 16.64 16.20 7.14
N LEU A 402 15.92 15.85 6.08
CA LEU A 402 15.83 16.67 4.87
C LEU A 402 15.21 18.06 5.15
N ILE A 403 14.15 18.16 5.96
CA ILE A 403 13.60 19.45 6.38
C ILE A 403 14.69 20.27 7.10
N ASN A 404 15.36 19.66 8.09
CA ASN A 404 16.39 20.38 8.86
C ASN A 404 17.58 20.83 7.98
N GLU A 405 17.93 20.04 6.96
CA GLU A 405 19.02 20.34 6.02
C GLU A 405 18.65 21.43 5.00
N LYS A 406 17.39 21.45 4.56
CA LYS A 406 16.97 22.24 3.38
C LYS A 406 16.06 23.46 3.70
N LYS A 407 15.56 23.60 4.92
CA LYS A 407 14.62 24.69 5.28
C LYS A 407 15.24 26.07 5.23
N ASP A 408 16.52 26.18 5.61
CA ASP A 408 17.19 27.50 5.68
C ASP A 408 17.49 27.98 4.26
N GLY A 409 16.94 29.16 3.91
CA GLY A 409 17.08 29.73 2.58
C GLY A 409 16.23 29.04 1.49
N TYR A 410 15.30 28.14 1.86
CA TYR A 410 14.40 27.51 0.91
C TYR A 410 13.59 28.57 0.13
N LYS A 411 13.45 28.34 -1.17
CA LYS A 411 12.59 29.11 -2.06
C LYS A 411 11.81 28.15 -2.95
N PRO A 412 10.51 28.39 -3.15
CA PRO A 412 9.70 27.57 -4.04
C PRO A 412 10.25 27.61 -5.47
N PRO A 413 10.03 26.55 -6.26
CA PRO A 413 10.45 26.49 -7.65
C PRO A 413 9.78 27.58 -8.47
N LYS A 414 10.45 28.04 -9.52
CA LYS A 414 9.85 28.95 -10.50
C LYS A 414 8.75 28.21 -11.28
N LYS A 415 7.68 28.93 -11.64
CA LYS A 415 6.64 28.39 -12.51
C LYS A 415 7.22 28.03 -13.87
N PRO A 416 6.91 26.84 -14.41
CA PRO A 416 7.39 26.42 -15.71
C PRO A 416 6.72 27.22 -16.82
N ILE A 417 7.47 27.43 -17.90
CA ILE A 417 6.96 27.91 -19.17
C ILE A 417 7.09 26.77 -20.17
N PHE A 418 6.01 26.45 -20.86
CA PHE A 418 5.97 25.39 -21.84
C PHE A 418 6.00 25.97 -23.25
N LYS A 419 6.80 25.36 -24.14
CA LYS A 419 6.79 25.60 -25.59
C LYS A 419 6.47 24.27 -26.26
N LEU A 420 5.32 24.16 -26.86
CA LEU A 420 4.76 22.91 -27.36
C LEU A 420 4.29 23.11 -28.81
N SER A 421 4.44 22.09 -29.65
CA SER A 421 4.20 22.16 -31.10
C SER A 421 2.71 22.02 -31.49
N GLY A 422 1.80 21.92 -30.51
CA GLY A 422 0.35 21.93 -30.78
C GLY A 422 -0.08 20.74 -31.67
N GLY A 423 -0.63 21.08 -32.83
CA GLY A 423 -1.16 20.10 -33.77
C GLY A 423 -0.14 19.04 -34.22
N GLN A 424 1.10 19.42 -34.45
CA GLN A 424 2.15 18.51 -34.91
C GLN A 424 2.39 17.35 -33.93
N ALA A 425 2.57 17.65 -32.62
CA ALA A 425 2.72 16.62 -31.59
C ALA A 425 1.44 15.80 -31.44
N ARG A 426 0.27 16.46 -31.48
CA ARG A 426 -1.02 15.81 -31.35
C ARG A 426 -1.28 14.79 -32.46
N ASP A 427 -0.95 15.11 -33.68
CA ASP A 427 -1.14 14.20 -34.83
C ASP A 427 -0.29 12.94 -34.74
N LYS A 428 0.94 13.05 -34.18
CA LYS A 428 1.78 11.88 -33.89
C LYS A 428 1.10 10.96 -32.86
N MET A 429 0.58 11.52 -31.75
CA MET A 429 -0.13 10.76 -30.71
C MET A 429 -1.45 10.17 -31.23
N PHE A 430 -2.17 10.87 -32.11
CA PHE A 430 -3.40 10.36 -32.73
C PHE A 430 -3.13 9.15 -33.64
N LYS A 431 -2.06 9.16 -34.42
CA LYS A 431 -1.66 7.99 -35.20
C LYS A 431 -1.41 6.76 -34.32
N THR A 432 -0.79 6.96 -33.16
CA THR A 432 -0.62 5.88 -32.17
C THR A 432 -1.97 5.34 -31.71
N LEU A 433 -2.92 6.21 -31.36
CA LEU A 433 -4.27 5.81 -30.93
C LEU A 433 -5.03 5.06 -32.04
N GLU A 434 -4.99 5.56 -33.27
CA GLU A 434 -5.64 4.91 -34.42
C GLU A 434 -5.12 3.49 -34.66
N ASN A 435 -3.79 3.29 -34.52
CA ASN A 435 -3.20 1.97 -34.63
C ASN A 435 -3.67 1.04 -33.51
N LEU A 436 -3.67 1.52 -32.25
CA LEU A 436 -4.16 0.74 -31.10
C LEU A 436 -5.65 0.39 -31.23
N PHE A 437 -6.44 1.29 -31.75
CA PHE A 437 -7.89 1.06 -31.98
C PHE A 437 -8.09 0.03 -33.12
N ARG A 438 -7.36 0.15 -34.24
CA ARG A 438 -7.41 -0.80 -35.36
C ARG A 438 -6.98 -2.20 -34.92
N GLU A 439 -5.98 -2.29 -34.04
CA GLU A 439 -5.52 -3.54 -33.43
C GLU A 439 -6.43 -4.06 -32.30
N LYS A 440 -7.55 -3.39 -32.04
CA LYS A 440 -8.51 -3.73 -30.98
C LYS A 440 -7.88 -3.76 -29.57
N LYS A 441 -6.78 -3.03 -29.35
CA LYS A 441 -6.11 -2.91 -28.05
C LYS A 441 -6.78 -1.89 -27.15
N ILE A 442 -7.54 -0.96 -27.70
CA ILE A 442 -8.35 0.04 -26.97
C ILE A 442 -9.77 0.06 -27.53
N LEU A 443 -10.73 0.46 -26.66
CA LEU A 443 -12.14 0.65 -27.02
C LEU A 443 -12.39 2.10 -27.43
N GLU A 444 -13.60 2.40 -27.94
CA GLU A 444 -14.03 3.78 -28.32
C GLU A 444 -13.78 4.79 -27.20
N HIS A 445 -14.15 4.47 -25.98
CA HIS A 445 -13.88 5.34 -24.83
C HIS A 445 -12.38 5.57 -24.62
N GLY A 446 -11.55 4.57 -24.81
CA GLY A 446 -10.08 4.67 -24.77
C GLY A 446 -9.53 5.63 -25.82
N MET A 447 -10.14 5.68 -27.02
CA MET A 447 -9.83 6.67 -28.05
C MET A 447 -10.12 8.10 -27.55
N GLU A 448 -11.28 8.34 -26.95
CA GLU A 448 -11.64 9.67 -26.43
C GLU A 448 -10.72 10.11 -25.28
N VAL A 449 -10.42 9.22 -24.33
CA VAL A 449 -9.44 9.47 -23.26
C VAL A 449 -8.07 9.81 -23.82
N GLY A 450 -7.58 9.01 -24.78
CA GLY A 450 -6.29 9.24 -25.44
C GLY A 450 -6.25 10.55 -26.23
N LYS A 451 -7.31 10.92 -26.93
CA LYS A 451 -7.42 12.22 -27.63
C LYS A 451 -7.34 13.40 -26.68
N LYS A 452 -8.02 13.32 -25.52
CA LYS A 452 -7.94 14.37 -24.49
C LYS A 452 -6.54 14.46 -23.88
N LEU A 453 -5.91 13.33 -23.58
CA LEU A 453 -4.53 13.30 -23.10
C LEU A 453 -3.56 13.91 -24.12
N ALA A 454 -3.67 13.55 -25.40
CA ALA A 454 -2.87 14.09 -26.49
C ALA A 454 -3.08 15.61 -26.66
N PHE A 455 -4.32 16.07 -26.55
CA PHE A 455 -4.64 17.51 -26.59
C PHE A 455 -3.94 18.29 -25.47
N VAL A 456 -3.99 17.80 -24.25
CA VAL A 456 -3.33 18.45 -23.09
C VAL A 456 -1.81 18.43 -23.27
N LEU A 457 -1.22 17.28 -23.61
CA LEU A 457 0.23 17.13 -23.74
C LEU A 457 0.83 17.92 -24.90
N SER A 458 0.06 18.16 -25.95
CA SER A 458 0.50 18.98 -27.09
C SER A 458 0.37 20.49 -26.85
N GLY A 459 -0.26 20.92 -25.74
CA GLY A 459 -0.59 22.34 -25.51
C GLY A 459 -1.84 22.81 -26.25
N GLY A 460 -2.70 21.89 -26.71
CA GLY A 460 -3.93 22.21 -27.42
C GLY A 460 -3.69 22.79 -28.79
N ASN A 461 -4.28 23.96 -29.07
CA ASN A 461 -4.18 24.65 -30.36
C ASN A 461 -3.07 25.73 -30.36
N THR A 462 -1.93 25.41 -29.74
CA THR A 462 -0.77 26.29 -29.70
C THR A 462 0.21 26.04 -30.88
N THR A 463 1.21 26.85 -30.97
CA THR A 463 2.38 26.73 -31.85
C THR A 463 3.66 26.88 -31.03
N LEU A 464 4.77 26.38 -31.55
CA LEU A 464 6.03 26.28 -30.82
C LEU A 464 6.61 27.62 -30.35
N ASP A 465 6.27 28.70 -31.07
CA ASP A 465 6.68 30.09 -30.77
C ASP A 465 5.94 30.69 -29.57
N LYS A 466 4.81 30.10 -29.17
CA LYS A 466 4.00 30.59 -28.04
C LYS A 466 4.45 29.98 -26.72
N GLU A 467 4.53 30.85 -25.72
CA GLU A 467 4.75 30.44 -24.35
C GLU A 467 3.43 30.16 -23.65
N LEU A 468 3.33 28.99 -23.03
CA LEU A 468 2.18 28.57 -22.27
C LEU A 468 2.56 28.53 -20.78
N SER A 469 1.67 29.04 -19.93
CA SER A 469 1.72 28.83 -18.48
C SER A 469 1.10 27.47 -18.12
N GLU A 470 1.42 27.01 -16.91
CA GLU A 470 0.77 25.81 -16.36
C GLU A 470 -0.74 25.98 -16.11
#